data_ad9c22dc69c81508b3a4f1db3c28092d
#
_entry.id   ad9c22dc69c81508b3a4f1db3c28092d
#
_cell.length_a   1.000
_cell.length_b   1.000
_cell.length_c   1.000
_cell.angle_alpha   90.00
_cell.angle_beta   90.00
_cell.angle_gamma   90.00
#
_symmetry.space_group_name_H-M   'P 1'
#
loop_
_entity.id
_entity.type
_entity.pdbx_description
1 polymer ?
#
loop_
_entity_poly.entity_id
_entity_poly.type
_entity_poly.pdbx_seq_one_letter_code
_entity_poly.pdbx_strand_id
1 'polypeptide(L)'
;MLLKAFALLPNDLVTELASLGILTSTDLIFSSTTPLEIYSRLSSKSISFPEFEACIKVILTKLATSGQEAVELDQSSRSCFKMETLTSLDNYLDGGLPCARVIEISGDNGSGKRILLLNCVLMSLLRNREIEGLWIDTTGDFAIERAVQILEYHQQVEANFSSIKRWNDTEILLQRLYISIATDMESVQQIFRALDFQLALQASSIRMKYIVIDSVTSLFGPYLSAVSSQGHAIMAAFMRYLRDLAKRYSVIILLINNATLMQARSTTRAQTTAEAINPRSVFASTIRKPALGPSFTFMTDATLWVSLWPAQEEDEEKFTTHLVEVFRSKFSVSKYLVKPGGD
;
A
#
# COMPACT_ATOMS: atom_id res chain seq x y z
N MET A 1 9.54 15.81 3.39
CA MET A 1 9.13 17.23 3.43
C MET A 1 9.80 17.95 2.27
N LEU A 2 9.09 18.81 1.51
CA LEU A 2 9.69 19.55 0.39
C LEU A 2 10.73 20.55 0.90
N LEU A 3 11.87 20.66 0.20
CA LEU A 3 12.95 21.58 0.60
C LEU A 3 12.50 23.04 0.63
N LYS A 4 11.59 23.44 -0.27
CA LYS A 4 11.01 24.79 -0.30
C LYS A 4 10.24 25.18 0.99
N ALA A 5 9.85 24.20 1.80
CA ALA A 5 9.16 24.47 3.07
C ALA A 5 10.11 24.82 4.22
N PHE A 6 11.44 24.71 4.00
CA PHE A 6 12.45 25.12 4.97
C PHE A 6 12.88 26.56 4.65
N ALA A 7 12.34 27.53 5.40
CA ALA A 7 12.67 28.95 5.24
C ALA A 7 14.18 29.27 5.43
N LEU A 8 14.95 28.30 5.90
CA LEU A 8 16.39 28.40 6.11
C LEU A 8 17.21 28.27 4.81
N LEU A 9 16.62 27.65 3.78
CA LEU A 9 17.29 27.43 2.49
C LEU A 9 17.00 28.62 1.57
N PRO A 10 18.04 29.25 0.98
CA PRO A 10 17.85 30.25 -0.07
C PRO A 10 17.06 29.67 -1.26
N ASN A 11 16.17 30.47 -1.84
CA ASN A 11 15.34 30.02 -2.96
C ASN A 11 16.19 29.54 -4.17
N ASP A 12 17.30 30.22 -4.43
CA ASP A 12 18.23 29.85 -5.50
C ASP A 12 18.81 28.47 -5.28
N LEU A 13 19.22 28.16 -4.04
CA LEU A 13 19.74 26.85 -3.66
C LEU A 13 18.65 25.76 -3.80
N VAL A 14 17.42 26.05 -3.39
CA VAL A 14 16.29 25.11 -3.55
C VAL A 14 16.03 24.83 -5.04
N THR A 15 16.11 25.84 -5.88
CA THR A 15 15.91 25.69 -7.33
C THR A 15 17.03 24.86 -7.96
N GLU A 16 18.27 25.08 -7.55
CA GLU A 16 19.42 24.29 -8.04
C GLU A 16 19.36 22.83 -7.56
N LEU A 17 19.05 22.59 -6.29
CA LEU A 17 18.85 21.24 -5.78
C LEU A 17 17.72 20.53 -6.54
N ALA A 18 16.64 21.25 -6.86
CA ALA A 18 15.54 20.70 -7.68
C ALA A 18 16.00 20.32 -9.09
N SER A 19 16.91 21.10 -9.72
CA SER A 19 17.48 20.75 -11.03
C SER A 19 18.35 19.48 -10.99
N LEU A 20 18.92 19.16 -9.82
CA LEU A 20 19.64 17.92 -9.55
C LEU A 20 18.74 16.75 -9.15
N GLY A 21 17.41 16.94 -9.15
CA GLY A 21 16.43 15.93 -8.74
C GLY A 21 16.26 15.79 -7.23
N ILE A 22 16.81 16.70 -6.43
CA ILE A 22 16.73 16.72 -4.97
C ILE A 22 15.61 17.68 -4.56
N LEU A 23 14.40 17.15 -4.36
CA LEU A 23 13.19 17.92 -4.09
C LEU A 23 12.78 17.92 -2.62
N THR A 24 13.14 16.85 -1.91
CA THR A 24 12.71 16.63 -0.52
C THR A 24 13.90 16.56 0.43
N SER A 25 13.62 16.74 1.72
CA SER A 25 14.61 16.51 2.78
C SER A 25 15.14 15.06 2.78
N THR A 26 14.30 14.12 2.39
CA THR A 26 14.68 12.72 2.27
C THR A 26 15.68 12.51 1.13
N ASP A 27 15.46 13.16 -0.01
CA ASP A 27 16.38 13.09 -1.16
C ASP A 27 17.74 13.69 -0.81
N LEU A 28 17.75 14.79 -0.02
CA LEU A 28 18.98 15.47 0.38
C LEU A 28 19.78 14.64 1.40
N ILE A 29 19.11 14.04 2.38
CA ILE A 29 19.76 13.37 3.52
C ILE A 29 20.17 11.94 3.17
N PHE A 30 19.32 11.22 2.45
CA PHE A 30 19.51 9.81 2.10
C PHE A 30 19.95 9.62 0.64
N SER A 31 20.52 10.68 0.03
CA SER A 31 21.17 10.58 -1.27
C SER A 31 22.29 9.54 -1.23
N SER A 32 22.50 8.85 -2.35
CA SER A 32 23.70 8.01 -2.55
C SER A 32 24.96 8.85 -2.71
N THR A 33 24.81 10.16 -2.91
CA THR A 33 25.91 11.13 -3.07
C THR A 33 26.19 11.84 -1.76
N THR A 34 27.46 12.10 -1.47
CA THR A 34 27.85 12.82 -0.26
C THR A 34 27.44 14.30 -0.34
N PRO A 35 27.24 14.99 0.81
CA PRO A 35 26.96 16.44 0.83
C PRO A 35 28.00 17.26 0.02
N LEU A 36 29.26 16.85 0.05
CA LEU A 36 30.34 17.51 -0.70
C LEU A 36 30.15 17.34 -2.22
N GLU A 37 29.76 16.16 -2.66
CA GLU A 37 29.50 15.90 -4.09
C GLU A 37 28.24 16.64 -4.57
N ILE A 38 27.19 16.71 -3.75
CA ILE A 38 26.01 17.53 -4.07
C ILE A 38 26.42 18.99 -4.23
N TYR A 39 27.15 19.53 -3.23
CA TYR A 39 27.63 20.91 -3.24
C TYR A 39 28.53 21.22 -4.45
N SER A 40 29.38 20.28 -4.85
CA SER A 40 30.28 20.45 -6.01
C SER A 40 29.52 20.60 -7.33
N ARG A 41 28.29 20.06 -7.43
CA ARG A 41 27.43 20.12 -8.61
C ARG A 41 26.54 21.38 -8.67
N LEU A 42 26.51 22.18 -7.60
CA LEU A 42 25.77 23.43 -7.58
C LEU A 42 26.52 24.48 -8.45
N SER A 43 25.77 25.13 -9.34
CA SER A 43 26.32 26.13 -10.28
C SER A 43 26.58 27.48 -9.60
N SER A 44 25.61 27.88 -8.74
CA SER A 44 25.71 29.11 -7.95
C SER A 44 26.12 28.73 -6.54
N LYS A 45 27.28 29.18 -6.13
CA LYS A 45 27.74 29.02 -4.75
C LYS A 45 27.18 30.16 -3.89
N SER A 46 25.86 30.27 -3.83
CA SER A 46 25.15 31.30 -3.05
C SER A 46 25.42 31.20 -1.54
N ILE A 47 25.87 30.02 -1.08
CA ILE A 47 26.30 29.76 0.29
C ILE A 47 27.63 28.97 0.26
N SER A 48 28.43 29.10 1.31
CA SER A 48 29.65 28.30 1.47
C SER A 48 29.32 26.84 1.83
N PHE A 49 30.27 25.92 1.59
CA PHE A 49 30.06 24.51 1.98
C PHE A 49 29.78 24.30 3.48
N PRO A 50 30.47 24.99 4.41
CA PRO A 50 30.12 24.90 5.83
C PRO A 50 28.70 25.35 6.15
N GLU A 51 28.21 26.41 5.47
CA GLU A 51 26.81 26.85 5.62
C GLU A 51 25.82 25.83 5.04
N PHE A 52 26.14 25.24 3.91
CA PHE A 52 25.35 24.14 3.33
C PHE A 52 25.26 22.93 4.30
N GLU A 53 26.41 22.55 4.88
CA GLU A 53 26.44 21.47 5.87
C GLU A 53 25.65 21.83 7.15
N ALA A 54 25.73 23.09 7.58
CA ALA A 54 24.93 23.58 8.70
C ALA A 54 23.42 23.52 8.40
N CYS A 55 23.01 23.89 7.19
CA CYS A 55 21.63 23.74 6.73
C CYS A 55 21.14 22.27 6.80
N ILE A 56 21.96 21.32 6.33
CA ILE A 56 21.66 19.89 6.42
C ILE A 56 21.48 19.46 7.89
N LYS A 57 22.37 19.89 8.79
CA LYS A 57 22.27 19.58 10.22
C LYS A 57 20.98 20.13 10.84
N VAL A 58 20.59 21.35 10.50
CA VAL A 58 19.34 21.94 10.98
C VAL A 58 18.13 21.22 10.42
N ILE A 59 18.14 20.80 9.15
CA ILE A 59 17.08 19.96 8.57
C ILE A 59 16.97 18.64 9.32
N LEU A 60 18.11 17.97 9.58
CA LEU A 60 18.14 16.74 10.38
C LEU A 60 17.53 16.93 11.77
N THR A 61 17.88 18.01 12.46
CA THR A 61 17.34 18.32 13.78
C THR A 61 15.83 18.59 13.74
N LYS A 62 15.35 19.30 12.71
CA LYS A 62 13.91 19.55 12.51
C LYS A 62 13.11 18.31 12.10
N LEU A 63 13.76 17.29 11.57
CA LEU A 63 13.14 16.01 11.27
C LEU A 63 13.15 15.03 12.46
N ALA A 64 13.97 15.32 13.47
CA ALA A 64 13.93 14.59 14.72
C ALA A 64 12.62 14.94 15.46
N THR A 65 11.84 13.93 15.75
CA THR A 65 10.56 14.04 16.44
C THR A 65 10.73 13.46 17.85
N SER A 66 10.22 14.12 18.87
CA SER A 66 10.18 13.53 20.21
C SER A 66 9.29 12.28 20.23
N GLY A 67 9.51 11.38 21.17
CA GLY A 67 8.66 10.20 21.33
C GLY A 67 7.19 10.56 21.56
N GLN A 68 6.92 11.65 22.27
CA GLN A 68 5.57 12.17 22.50
C GLN A 68 4.94 12.68 21.20
N GLU A 69 5.63 13.54 20.45
CA GLU A 69 5.15 14.01 19.13
C GLU A 69 4.94 12.86 18.14
N ALA A 70 5.82 11.84 18.17
CA ALA A 70 5.66 10.65 17.35
C ALA A 70 4.37 9.89 17.70
N VAL A 71 4.00 9.78 18.97
CA VAL A 71 2.75 9.17 19.42
C VAL A 71 1.56 10.03 19.01
N GLU A 72 1.61 11.35 19.15
CA GLU A 72 0.55 12.26 18.72
C GLU A 72 0.32 12.22 17.21
N LEU A 73 1.40 12.18 16.41
CA LEU A 73 1.34 11.99 14.97
C LEU A 73 0.74 10.62 14.58
N ASP A 74 1.11 9.56 15.29
CA ASP A 74 0.54 8.23 15.05
C ASP A 74 -0.95 8.18 15.44
N GLN A 75 -1.34 8.80 16.54
CA GLN A 75 -2.73 8.91 16.96
C GLN A 75 -3.58 9.74 15.97
N SER A 76 -3.05 10.85 15.48
CA SER A 76 -3.74 11.68 14.48
C SER A 76 -3.88 10.97 13.12
N SER A 77 -2.95 10.07 12.78
CA SER A 77 -2.99 9.25 11.57
C SER A 77 -3.84 7.97 11.70
N ARG A 78 -4.37 7.67 12.91
CA ARG A 78 -5.20 6.48 13.17
C ARG A 78 -6.63 6.58 12.64
N SER A 79 -6.94 7.53 11.75
CA SER A 79 -8.21 7.44 11.03
C SER A 79 -8.21 6.14 10.20
N CYS A 80 -9.07 5.20 10.60
CA CYS A 80 -9.23 3.93 9.89
C CYS A 80 -10.44 4.02 8.98
N PHE A 81 -10.33 3.41 7.81
CA PHE A 81 -11.48 3.19 6.92
C PHE A 81 -12.01 1.79 7.15
N LYS A 82 -13.22 1.72 7.66
CA LYS A 82 -13.92 0.45 7.86
C LYS A 82 -14.26 -0.17 6.51
N MET A 83 -13.96 -1.44 6.39
CA MET A 83 -14.35 -2.23 5.21
C MET A 83 -15.83 -2.62 5.24
N GLU A 84 -16.50 -2.43 6.34
CA GLU A 84 -17.92 -2.62 6.71
C GLU A 84 -18.60 -3.90 6.17
N THR A 85 -18.25 -4.36 4.98
CA THR A 85 -18.63 -5.68 4.45
C THR A 85 -17.84 -6.82 5.12
N LEU A 86 -16.77 -6.49 5.85
CA LEU A 86 -15.85 -7.41 6.52
C LEU A 86 -15.61 -6.95 7.96
N THR A 87 -16.68 -6.80 8.74
CA THR A 87 -16.63 -6.31 10.13
C THR A 87 -15.69 -7.13 11.02
N SER A 88 -15.59 -8.44 10.79
CA SER A 88 -14.63 -9.28 11.49
C SER A 88 -13.18 -8.86 11.19
N LEU A 89 -12.85 -8.57 9.94
CA LEU A 89 -11.52 -8.13 9.53
C LEU A 89 -11.22 -6.72 10.07
N ASP A 90 -12.19 -5.82 10.08
CA ASP A 90 -12.07 -4.51 10.71
C ASP A 90 -11.69 -4.62 12.20
N ASN A 91 -12.32 -5.55 12.92
CA ASN A 91 -12.00 -5.80 14.33
C ASN A 91 -10.58 -6.36 14.53
N TYR A 92 -10.08 -7.18 13.59
CA TYR A 92 -8.70 -7.69 13.62
C TYR A 92 -7.66 -6.61 13.27
N LEU A 93 -8.07 -5.59 12.52
CA LEU A 93 -7.23 -4.46 12.13
C LEU A 93 -7.43 -3.23 13.05
N ASP A 94 -8.01 -3.44 14.25
CA ASP A 94 -8.26 -2.40 15.24
C ASP A 94 -9.11 -1.23 14.71
N GLY A 95 -10.11 -1.56 13.87
CA GLY A 95 -11.09 -0.60 13.35
C GLY A 95 -11.07 -0.40 11.84
N GLY A 96 -10.33 -1.20 11.10
CA GLY A 96 -10.30 -1.19 9.63
C GLY A 96 -8.93 -0.90 9.03
N LEU A 97 -8.90 -0.50 7.76
CA LEU A 97 -7.66 -0.15 7.07
C LEU A 97 -7.12 1.19 7.57
N PRO A 98 -5.95 1.23 8.22
CA PRO A 98 -5.41 2.49 8.73
C PRO A 98 -4.85 3.36 7.62
N CYS A 99 -5.09 4.67 7.73
CA CYS A 99 -4.49 5.66 6.83
C CYS A 99 -2.97 5.74 7.01
N ALA A 100 -2.31 6.36 6.03
CA ALA A 100 -0.85 6.56 6.04
C ALA A 100 -0.05 5.24 6.12
N ARG A 101 -0.60 4.14 5.60
CA ARG A 101 0.01 2.80 5.65
C ARG A 101 0.06 2.13 4.28
N VAL A 102 1.03 1.23 4.15
CA VAL A 102 1.21 0.35 2.99
C VAL A 102 0.88 -1.08 3.40
N ILE A 103 -0.17 -1.64 2.81
CA ILE A 103 -0.73 -2.95 3.16
C ILE A 103 -0.57 -3.88 1.97
N GLU A 104 -0.01 -5.05 2.22
CA GLU A 104 0.14 -6.13 1.24
C GLU A 104 -1.04 -7.09 1.32
N ILE A 105 -1.59 -7.46 0.18
CA ILE A 105 -2.59 -8.50 0.03
C ILE A 105 -2.01 -9.62 -0.82
N SER A 106 -1.67 -10.73 -0.18
CA SER A 106 -1.02 -11.88 -0.78
C SER A 106 -1.96 -13.08 -0.88
N GLY A 107 -1.70 -13.97 -1.81
CA GLY A 107 -2.47 -15.21 -1.99
C GLY A 107 -2.34 -15.75 -3.41
N ASP A 108 -2.92 -16.90 -3.65
CA ASP A 108 -2.89 -17.57 -4.96
C ASP A 108 -3.69 -16.81 -6.03
N ASN A 109 -3.39 -17.12 -7.29
CA ASN A 109 -4.23 -16.66 -8.40
C ASN A 109 -5.64 -17.23 -8.21
N GLY A 110 -6.65 -16.40 -8.43
CA GLY A 110 -8.04 -16.79 -8.22
C GLY A 110 -8.51 -16.79 -6.77
N SER A 111 -7.66 -16.48 -5.78
CA SER A 111 -8.06 -16.43 -4.36
C SER A 111 -8.98 -15.25 -3.98
N GLY A 112 -9.35 -14.38 -4.93
CA GLY A 112 -10.28 -13.27 -4.68
C GLY A 112 -9.65 -11.95 -4.25
N LYS A 113 -8.31 -11.83 -4.19
CA LYS A 113 -7.59 -10.61 -3.76
C LYS A 113 -8.09 -9.34 -4.43
N ARG A 114 -8.16 -9.36 -5.78
CA ARG A 114 -8.59 -8.22 -6.60
C ARG A 114 -10.03 -7.83 -6.30
N ILE A 115 -10.94 -8.81 -6.24
CA ILE A 115 -12.36 -8.58 -5.92
C ILE A 115 -12.53 -8.03 -4.51
N LEU A 116 -11.80 -8.57 -3.54
CA LEU A 116 -11.79 -8.09 -2.17
C LEU A 116 -11.43 -6.60 -2.10
N LEU A 117 -10.30 -6.22 -2.73
CA LEU A 117 -9.85 -4.82 -2.71
C LEU A 117 -10.77 -3.89 -3.49
N LEU A 118 -11.25 -4.35 -4.66
CA LEU A 118 -12.18 -3.56 -5.47
C LEU A 118 -13.47 -3.28 -4.68
N ASN A 119 -14.01 -4.30 -4.01
CA ASN A 119 -15.16 -4.13 -3.14
C ASN A 119 -14.87 -3.13 -2.00
N CYS A 120 -13.75 -3.25 -1.30
CA CYS A 120 -13.37 -2.34 -0.22
C CYS A 120 -13.28 -0.89 -0.71
N VAL A 121 -12.63 -0.65 -1.84
CA VAL A 121 -12.47 0.69 -2.41
C VAL A 121 -13.82 1.26 -2.84
N LEU A 122 -14.61 0.49 -3.60
CA LEU A 122 -15.91 0.93 -4.10
C LEU A 122 -16.88 1.27 -2.97
N MET A 123 -16.95 0.43 -1.91
CA MET A 123 -17.81 0.69 -0.76
C MET A 123 -17.38 1.94 0.00
N SER A 124 -16.08 2.17 0.11
CA SER A 124 -15.57 3.40 0.72
C SER A 124 -15.92 4.64 -0.12
N LEU A 125 -15.78 4.58 -1.45
CA LEU A 125 -16.18 5.64 -2.37
C LEU A 125 -17.69 5.89 -2.35
N LEU A 126 -18.50 4.85 -2.21
CA LEU A 126 -19.96 4.96 -2.13
C LEU A 126 -20.40 5.75 -0.89
N ARG A 127 -19.79 5.51 0.25
CA ARG A 127 -20.13 6.12 1.53
C ARG A 127 -19.56 7.50 1.74
N ASN A 128 -18.42 7.77 1.15
CA ASN A 128 -17.77 9.06 1.28
C ASN A 128 -17.59 9.71 -0.10
N ARG A 129 -18.35 10.77 -0.36
CA ARG A 129 -18.31 11.51 -1.64
C ARG A 129 -17.07 12.40 -1.79
N GLU A 130 -16.32 12.61 -0.71
CA GLU A 130 -15.14 13.49 -0.70
C GLU A 130 -13.83 12.74 -0.93
N ILE A 131 -13.87 11.42 -1.21
CA ILE A 131 -12.67 10.64 -1.44
C ILE A 131 -12.60 10.10 -2.87
N GLU A 132 -11.37 9.88 -3.31
CA GLU A 132 -10.99 9.30 -4.60
C GLU A 132 -10.10 8.08 -4.42
N GLY A 133 -10.05 7.23 -5.44
CA GLY A 133 -9.18 6.08 -5.51
C GLY A 133 -8.42 6.01 -6.84
N LEU A 134 -7.17 5.57 -6.80
CA LEU A 134 -6.35 5.25 -7.96
C LEU A 134 -6.05 3.76 -7.98
N TRP A 135 -6.35 3.11 -9.10
CA TRP A 135 -5.98 1.72 -9.38
C TRP A 135 -4.91 1.69 -10.46
N ILE A 136 -3.73 1.22 -10.13
CA ILE A 136 -2.63 1.04 -11.08
C ILE A 136 -2.63 -0.43 -11.49
N ASP A 137 -3.09 -0.70 -12.70
CA ASP A 137 -3.09 -2.01 -13.30
C ASP A 137 -1.76 -2.26 -14.01
N THR A 138 -1.03 -3.28 -13.56
CA THR A 138 0.29 -3.62 -14.11
C THR A 138 0.25 -4.84 -15.05
N THR A 139 -0.91 -5.44 -15.18
CA THR A 139 -1.13 -6.65 -15.99
C THR A 139 -2.04 -6.41 -17.18
N GLY A 140 -2.82 -5.33 -17.19
CA GLY A 140 -3.84 -5.07 -18.20
C GLY A 140 -5.13 -5.86 -18.00
N ASP A 141 -5.32 -6.46 -16.83
CA ASP A 141 -6.44 -7.36 -16.53
C ASP A 141 -7.58 -6.68 -15.76
N PHE A 142 -7.53 -5.37 -15.56
CA PHE A 142 -8.59 -4.67 -14.86
C PHE A 142 -9.87 -4.66 -15.69
N ALA A 143 -10.92 -5.28 -15.16
CA ALA A 143 -12.23 -5.33 -15.79
C ALA A 143 -13.21 -4.38 -15.08
N ILE A 144 -13.58 -3.27 -15.73
CA ILE A 144 -14.52 -2.28 -15.18
C ILE A 144 -15.91 -2.89 -14.95
N GLU A 145 -16.27 -3.90 -15.73
CA GLU A 145 -17.53 -4.64 -15.60
C GLU A 145 -17.67 -5.26 -14.21
N ARG A 146 -16.55 -5.68 -13.61
CA ARG A 146 -16.54 -6.21 -12.23
C ARG A 146 -16.88 -5.13 -11.20
N ALA A 147 -16.39 -3.91 -11.39
CA ALA A 147 -16.74 -2.79 -10.53
C ALA A 147 -18.24 -2.49 -10.61
N VAL A 148 -18.80 -2.49 -11.82
CA VAL A 148 -20.24 -2.29 -12.04
C VAL A 148 -21.05 -3.41 -11.37
N GLN A 149 -20.69 -4.68 -11.57
CA GLN A 149 -21.36 -5.83 -10.95
C GLN A 149 -21.37 -5.76 -9.42
N ILE A 150 -20.25 -5.37 -8.81
CA ILE A 150 -20.17 -5.19 -7.35
C ILE A 150 -21.12 -4.09 -6.88
N LEU A 151 -21.16 -2.96 -7.57
CA LEU A 151 -22.05 -1.84 -7.22
C LEU A 151 -23.52 -2.22 -7.40
N GLU A 152 -23.87 -2.89 -8.49
CA GLU A 152 -25.24 -3.39 -8.74
C GLU A 152 -25.68 -4.38 -7.65
N TYR A 153 -24.81 -5.30 -7.25
CA TYR A 153 -25.11 -6.25 -6.17
C TYR A 153 -25.42 -5.52 -4.86
N HIS A 154 -24.57 -4.55 -4.46
CA HIS A 154 -24.81 -3.79 -3.24
C HIS A 154 -26.08 -2.93 -3.31
N GLN A 155 -26.39 -2.35 -4.46
CA GLN A 155 -27.63 -1.62 -4.67
C GLN A 155 -28.86 -2.50 -4.54
N GLN A 156 -28.80 -3.74 -5.05
CA GLN A 156 -29.89 -4.71 -4.90
C GLN A 156 -30.10 -5.12 -3.44
N VAL A 157 -29.02 -5.37 -2.70
CA VAL A 157 -29.08 -5.69 -1.28
C VAL A 157 -29.67 -4.53 -0.48
N GLU A 158 -29.19 -3.29 -0.71
CA GLU A 158 -29.70 -2.10 -0.02
C GLU A 158 -31.14 -1.74 -0.44
N ALA A 159 -31.52 -1.97 -1.71
CA ALA A 159 -32.89 -1.73 -2.18
C ALA A 159 -33.94 -2.61 -1.52
N ASN A 160 -33.53 -3.79 -1.05
CA ASN A 160 -34.41 -4.64 -0.23
C ASN A 160 -34.69 -4.05 1.15
N PHE A 161 -33.90 -3.08 1.60
CA PHE A 161 -34.03 -2.38 2.88
C PHE A 161 -34.45 -0.92 2.77
N SER A 162 -34.37 -0.28 1.58
CA SER A 162 -34.72 1.12 1.38
C SER A 162 -35.18 1.41 -0.06
N SER A 163 -36.30 2.13 -0.19
CA SER A 163 -37.04 2.36 -1.45
C SER A 163 -36.40 3.35 -2.42
N ILE A 164 -35.08 3.55 -2.45
CA ILE A 164 -34.43 4.61 -3.24
C ILE A 164 -33.59 4.00 -4.36
N LYS A 165 -34.06 4.12 -5.61
CA LYS A 165 -33.30 3.83 -6.82
C LYS A 165 -32.22 4.91 -7.06
N ARG A 166 -30.92 4.55 -7.06
CA ARG A 166 -29.79 5.50 -7.23
C ARG A 166 -28.85 5.12 -8.37
N TRP A 167 -29.36 5.01 -9.59
CA TRP A 167 -28.50 4.81 -10.78
C TRP A 167 -27.51 5.97 -11.00
N ASN A 168 -27.89 7.21 -10.70
CA ASN A 168 -26.99 8.37 -10.82
C ASN A 168 -25.79 8.32 -9.89
N ASP A 169 -25.86 7.56 -8.78
CA ASP A 169 -24.75 7.47 -7.83
C ASP A 169 -23.60 6.59 -8.35
N THR A 170 -23.87 5.59 -9.21
CA THR A 170 -22.85 4.71 -9.79
C THR A 170 -21.92 5.46 -10.75
N GLU A 171 -22.47 6.27 -11.67
CA GLU A 171 -21.66 7.09 -12.59
C GLU A 171 -20.79 8.10 -11.83
N ILE A 172 -21.36 8.81 -10.88
CA ILE A 172 -20.66 9.78 -10.05
C ILE A 172 -19.56 9.08 -9.23
N LEU A 173 -19.81 7.85 -8.75
CA LEU A 173 -18.81 7.06 -8.02
C LEU A 173 -17.65 6.67 -8.92
N LEU A 174 -17.94 6.14 -10.12
CA LEU A 174 -16.93 5.70 -11.06
C LEU A 174 -16.03 6.84 -11.57
N GLN A 175 -16.53 8.08 -11.61
CA GLN A 175 -15.73 9.27 -11.91
C GLN A 175 -14.64 9.54 -10.85
N ARG A 176 -14.76 8.98 -9.66
CA ARG A 176 -13.79 9.10 -8.56
C ARG A 176 -12.86 7.91 -8.42
N LEU A 177 -13.01 6.89 -9.27
CA LEU A 177 -12.10 5.77 -9.39
C LEU A 177 -11.26 5.94 -10.65
N TYR A 178 -10.02 6.37 -10.48
CA TYR A 178 -9.05 6.49 -11.58
C TYR A 178 -8.37 5.16 -11.83
N ILE A 179 -8.22 4.80 -13.09
CA ILE A 179 -7.54 3.56 -13.51
C ILE A 179 -6.40 3.96 -14.44
N SER A 180 -5.19 3.53 -14.10
CA SER A 180 -3.98 3.76 -14.89
C SER A 180 -3.31 2.43 -15.22
N ILE A 181 -2.89 2.24 -16.46
CA ILE A 181 -2.12 1.07 -16.89
C ILE A 181 -0.64 1.43 -16.84
N ALA A 182 0.16 0.59 -16.19
CA ALA A 182 1.61 0.75 -16.09
C ALA A 182 2.29 -0.61 -16.00
N THR A 183 2.82 -1.09 -17.10
CA THR A 183 3.39 -2.44 -17.23
C THR A 183 4.84 -2.56 -16.72
N ASP A 184 5.49 -1.46 -16.41
CA ASP A 184 6.88 -1.41 -15.96
C ASP A 184 7.09 -0.39 -14.84
N MET A 185 8.24 -0.47 -14.19
CA MET A 185 8.58 0.38 -13.05
C MET A 185 8.70 1.86 -13.43
N GLU A 186 9.13 2.18 -14.64
CA GLU A 186 9.30 3.55 -15.09
C GLU A 186 7.93 4.23 -15.25
N SER A 187 6.99 3.57 -15.90
CA SER A 187 5.61 4.03 -16.06
C SER A 187 4.93 4.24 -14.70
N VAL A 188 5.11 3.32 -13.77
CA VAL A 188 4.60 3.46 -12.39
C VAL A 188 5.22 4.69 -11.70
N GLN A 189 6.53 4.91 -11.85
CA GLN A 189 7.17 6.10 -11.28
C GLN A 189 6.67 7.39 -11.90
N GLN A 190 6.37 7.42 -13.20
CA GLN A 190 5.79 8.59 -13.88
C GLN A 190 4.39 8.90 -13.34
N ILE A 191 3.53 7.87 -13.15
CA ILE A 191 2.21 8.03 -12.52
C ILE A 191 2.35 8.62 -11.12
N PHE A 192 3.25 8.10 -10.31
CA PHE A 192 3.45 8.62 -8.96
C PHE A 192 4.01 10.04 -8.92
N ARG A 193 4.89 10.43 -9.86
CA ARG A 193 5.36 11.81 -9.97
C ARG A 193 4.21 12.77 -10.31
N ALA A 194 3.36 12.39 -11.27
CA ALA A 194 2.17 13.16 -11.64
C ALA A 194 1.21 13.28 -10.46
N LEU A 195 0.97 12.17 -9.74
CA LEU A 195 0.12 12.14 -8.56
C LEU A 195 0.68 13.02 -7.44
N ASP A 196 1.97 12.92 -7.12
CA ASP A 196 2.62 13.74 -6.08
C ASP A 196 2.49 15.24 -6.39
N PHE A 197 2.67 15.61 -7.66
CA PHE A 197 2.45 16.97 -8.13
C PHE A 197 0.99 17.42 -7.97
N GLN A 198 0.03 16.59 -8.37
CA GLN A 198 -1.40 16.88 -8.21
C GLN A 198 -1.79 17.03 -6.74
N LEU A 199 -1.36 16.09 -5.88
CA LEU A 199 -1.65 16.12 -4.45
C LEU A 199 -1.01 17.33 -3.75
N ALA A 200 0.16 17.77 -4.20
CA ALA A 200 0.82 18.97 -3.67
C ALA A 200 0.08 20.26 -4.05
N LEU A 201 -0.64 20.26 -5.17
CA LEU A 201 -1.43 21.42 -5.65
C LEU A 201 -2.86 21.43 -5.13
N GLN A 202 -3.36 20.30 -4.63
CA GLN A 202 -4.78 20.18 -4.27
C GLN A 202 -5.16 21.10 -3.13
N ALA A 203 -5.93 22.14 -3.49
CA ALA A 203 -6.75 22.94 -2.58
C ALA A 203 -8.22 22.45 -2.54
N SER A 204 -8.53 21.30 -3.17
CA SER A 204 -9.89 20.78 -3.30
C SER A 204 -10.37 20.05 -2.06
N SER A 205 -11.69 20.02 -1.85
CA SER A 205 -12.34 19.24 -0.77
C SER A 205 -12.23 17.73 -0.99
N ILE A 206 -12.10 17.28 -2.24
CA ILE A 206 -11.97 15.86 -2.61
C ILE A 206 -10.53 15.42 -2.44
N ARG A 207 -10.32 14.28 -1.76
CA ARG A 207 -8.99 13.80 -1.39
C ARG A 207 -8.75 12.40 -1.92
N MET A 208 -7.60 12.19 -2.59
CA MET A 208 -7.09 10.85 -2.88
C MET A 208 -6.94 10.08 -1.57
N LYS A 209 -7.57 8.91 -1.46
CA LYS A 209 -7.56 8.10 -0.25
C LYS A 209 -7.00 6.72 -0.45
N TYR A 210 -7.26 6.11 -1.58
CA TYR A 210 -6.79 4.77 -1.93
C TYR A 210 -5.89 4.80 -3.14
N ILE A 211 -4.77 4.07 -3.05
CA ILE A 211 -3.91 3.75 -4.19
C ILE A 211 -3.72 2.24 -4.18
N VAL A 212 -4.16 1.57 -5.25
CA VAL A 212 -4.00 0.12 -5.41
C VAL A 212 -2.98 -0.13 -6.51
N ILE A 213 -2.04 -1.06 -6.28
CA ILE A 213 -1.12 -1.56 -7.31
C ILE A 213 -1.41 -3.04 -7.54
N ASP A 214 -1.87 -3.37 -8.73
CA ASP A 214 -2.30 -4.72 -9.13
C ASP A 214 -1.53 -5.18 -10.38
N SER A 215 -0.41 -5.90 -10.23
CA SER A 215 0.22 -6.40 -9.00
C SER A 215 1.67 -5.93 -8.89
N VAL A 216 2.19 -5.86 -7.66
CA VAL A 216 3.62 -5.59 -7.45
C VAL A 216 4.51 -6.75 -7.90
N THR A 217 3.96 -7.95 -8.00
CA THR A 217 4.69 -9.14 -8.47
C THR A 217 5.17 -8.97 -9.91
N SER A 218 4.32 -8.45 -10.80
CA SER A 218 4.66 -8.19 -12.20
C SER A 218 5.73 -7.11 -12.34
N LEU A 219 5.69 -6.08 -11.49
CA LEU A 219 6.67 -4.98 -11.50
C LEU A 219 8.06 -5.43 -11.05
N PHE A 220 8.14 -6.21 -9.98
CA PHE A 220 9.43 -6.60 -9.41
C PHE A 220 9.98 -7.91 -9.94
N GLY A 221 9.13 -8.78 -10.49
CA GLY A 221 9.54 -10.08 -11.03
C GLY A 221 10.77 -10.00 -11.95
N PRO A 222 10.81 -9.09 -12.93
CA PRO A 222 11.94 -8.96 -13.86
C PRO A 222 13.27 -8.54 -13.19
N TYR A 223 13.23 -7.87 -12.04
CA TYR A 223 14.41 -7.36 -11.34
C TYR A 223 14.94 -8.31 -10.27
N LEU A 224 14.12 -9.26 -9.80
CA LEU A 224 14.48 -10.17 -8.74
C LEU A 224 15.18 -11.41 -9.32
N SER A 225 16.49 -11.45 -9.24
CA SER A 225 17.29 -12.62 -9.56
C SER A 225 18.01 -13.13 -8.33
N ALA A 226 18.33 -14.43 -8.31
CA ALA A 226 19.05 -15.05 -7.21
C ALA A 226 20.49 -14.51 -7.02
N VAL A 227 21.02 -13.83 -8.03
CA VAL A 227 22.43 -13.43 -8.11
C VAL A 227 22.63 -11.93 -7.87
N SER A 228 21.60 -11.08 -8.08
CA SER A 228 21.73 -9.64 -8.02
C SER A 228 20.99 -9.01 -6.83
N SER A 229 21.72 -8.24 -6.03
CA SER A 229 21.15 -7.41 -4.96
C SER A 229 20.46 -6.13 -5.49
N GLN A 230 20.68 -5.79 -6.75
CA GLN A 230 20.15 -4.56 -7.35
C GLN A 230 18.62 -4.53 -7.35
N GLY A 231 17.96 -5.63 -7.67
CA GLY A 231 16.50 -5.72 -7.63
C GLY A 231 15.92 -5.48 -6.23
N HIS A 232 16.61 -6.01 -5.21
CA HIS A 232 16.23 -5.74 -3.81
C HIS A 232 16.43 -4.27 -3.42
N ALA A 233 17.46 -3.60 -3.92
CA ALA A 233 17.69 -2.18 -3.67
C ALA A 233 16.60 -1.31 -4.34
N ILE A 234 16.23 -1.62 -5.58
CA ILE A 234 15.11 -0.96 -6.30
C ILE A 234 13.80 -1.13 -5.53
N MET A 235 13.49 -2.36 -5.12
CA MET A 235 12.31 -2.69 -4.33
C MET A 235 12.29 -1.93 -3.00
N ALA A 236 13.41 -1.88 -2.29
CA ALA A 236 13.51 -1.17 -1.02
C ALA A 236 13.36 0.35 -1.19
N ALA A 237 13.92 0.93 -2.26
CA ALA A 237 13.78 2.34 -2.58
C ALA A 237 12.31 2.69 -2.90
N PHE A 238 11.66 1.89 -3.73
CA PHE A 238 10.26 2.06 -4.08
C PHE A 238 9.34 1.94 -2.85
N MET A 239 9.56 0.96 -2.01
CA MET A 239 8.77 0.79 -0.78
C MET A 239 8.97 1.92 0.24
N ARG A 240 10.17 2.53 0.30
CA ARG A 240 10.39 3.75 1.09
C ARG A 240 9.61 4.92 0.53
N TYR A 241 9.64 5.10 -0.78
CA TYR A 241 8.87 6.14 -1.47
C TYR A 241 7.36 6.00 -1.21
N LEU A 242 6.80 4.79 -1.36
CA LEU A 242 5.38 4.54 -1.09
C LEU A 242 4.99 4.86 0.36
N ARG A 243 5.83 4.49 1.34
CA ARG A 243 5.57 4.81 2.75
C ARG A 243 5.64 6.30 3.05
N ASP A 244 6.57 7.02 2.42
CA ASP A 244 6.66 8.47 2.55
C ASP A 244 5.43 9.15 1.95
N LEU A 245 5.02 8.74 0.75
CA LEU A 245 3.82 9.25 0.09
C LEU A 245 2.56 8.95 0.92
N ALA A 246 2.42 7.71 1.43
CA ALA A 246 1.29 7.32 2.27
C ALA A 246 1.18 8.22 3.50
N LYS A 247 2.29 8.50 4.18
CA LYS A 247 2.34 9.38 5.36
C LYS A 247 2.07 10.83 5.02
N ARG A 248 2.68 11.34 3.94
CA ARG A 248 2.59 12.75 3.55
C ARG A 248 1.16 13.16 3.23
N TYR A 249 0.40 12.30 2.56
CA TYR A 249 -0.96 12.59 2.09
C TYR A 249 -2.05 11.82 2.86
N SER A 250 -1.68 11.06 3.88
CA SER A 250 -2.62 10.22 4.65
C SER A 250 -3.43 9.27 3.77
N VAL A 251 -2.80 8.71 2.72
CA VAL A 251 -3.41 7.73 1.82
C VAL A 251 -3.17 6.30 2.28
N ILE A 252 -4.06 5.40 1.88
CA ILE A 252 -3.93 3.95 2.07
C ILE A 252 -3.39 3.37 0.77
N ILE A 253 -2.23 2.71 0.83
CA ILE A 253 -1.63 2.05 -0.32
C ILE A 253 -1.82 0.54 -0.17
N LEU A 254 -2.49 -0.07 -1.13
CA LEU A 254 -2.83 -1.49 -1.17
C LEU A 254 -2.04 -2.16 -2.29
N LEU A 255 -1.24 -3.18 -1.95
CA LEU A 255 -0.35 -3.86 -2.87
C LEU A 255 -0.80 -5.30 -3.06
N ILE A 256 -1.21 -5.66 -4.27
CA ILE A 256 -1.52 -7.05 -4.60
C ILE A 256 -0.21 -7.77 -4.92
N ASN A 257 0.08 -8.82 -4.15
CA ASN A 257 1.21 -9.72 -4.35
C ASN A 257 0.69 -11.15 -4.61
N ASN A 258 1.28 -11.84 -5.57
CA ASN A 258 0.93 -13.22 -5.85
C ASN A 258 1.60 -14.17 -4.87
N ALA A 259 1.18 -15.43 -4.88
CA ALA A 259 1.82 -16.49 -4.14
C ALA A 259 2.73 -17.35 -5.02
N THR A 260 3.76 -17.93 -4.43
CA THR A 260 4.65 -18.89 -5.06
C THR A 260 4.84 -20.11 -4.15
N LEU A 261 5.26 -21.23 -4.72
CA LEU A 261 5.58 -22.44 -3.96
C LEU A 261 6.80 -22.20 -3.05
N MET A 262 6.75 -22.72 -1.84
CA MET A 262 7.95 -22.84 -1.01
C MET A 262 8.84 -23.92 -1.62
N GLN A 263 10.11 -23.61 -1.88
CA GLN A 263 11.08 -24.63 -2.24
C GLN A 263 11.26 -25.59 -1.07
N ALA A 264 11.03 -26.88 -1.31
CA ALA A 264 11.38 -27.90 -0.35
C ALA A 264 12.88 -27.78 -0.04
N ARG A 265 13.23 -27.41 1.19
CA ARG A 265 14.61 -27.54 1.63
C ARG A 265 14.93 -29.03 1.65
N SER A 266 15.87 -29.46 0.80
CA SER A 266 16.49 -30.80 0.87
C SER A 266 17.30 -30.88 2.16
N THR A 267 16.66 -31.11 3.28
CA THR A 267 17.32 -31.45 4.53
C THR A 267 16.96 -32.89 4.86
N THR A 268 17.87 -33.78 4.56
CA THR A 268 18.06 -35.11 5.18
C THR A 268 18.28 -34.94 6.69
N ARG A 269 17.26 -34.53 7.41
CA ARG A 269 17.20 -34.72 8.86
C ARG A 269 15.75 -34.89 9.23
N ALA A 270 15.42 -35.96 9.93
CA ALA A 270 14.12 -36.25 10.49
C ALA A 270 13.54 -34.99 11.09
N GLN A 271 12.55 -34.41 10.42
CA GLN A 271 11.78 -33.33 10.97
C GLN A 271 10.92 -33.93 12.07
N THR A 272 11.34 -33.73 13.31
CA THR A 272 10.36 -33.55 14.36
C THR A 272 9.39 -32.53 13.82
N THR A 273 8.14 -32.91 13.61
CA THR A 273 7.03 -32.08 13.25
C THR A 273 7.00 -30.91 14.23
N ALA A 274 7.53 -29.75 13.83
CA ALA A 274 7.27 -28.54 14.54
C ALA A 274 5.76 -28.38 14.47
N GLU A 275 5.08 -28.62 15.59
CA GLU A 275 3.67 -28.41 15.74
C GLU A 275 3.33 -27.03 15.19
N ALA A 276 2.42 -26.96 14.24
CA ALA A 276 2.05 -25.72 13.62
C ALA A 276 1.65 -24.73 14.73
N ILE A 277 2.38 -23.62 14.82
CA ILE A 277 2.21 -22.61 15.88
C ILE A 277 0.77 -22.09 15.94
N ASN A 278 0.02 -22.26 14.85
CA ASN A 278 -1.40 -21.98 14.78
C ASN A 278 -2.13 -23.04 13.91
N PRO A 279 -2.68 -24.10 14.52
CA PRO A 279 -3.35 -25.17 13.77
C PRO A 279 -4.67 -24.71 13.09
N ARG A 280 -5.16 -23.50 13.40
CA ARG A 280 -6.34 -22.90 12.77
C ARG A 280 -6.04 -22.02 11.57
N SER A 281 -4.78 -21.71 11.31
CA SER A 281 -4.36 -20.92 10.16
C SER A 281 -4.27 -21.77 8.91
N VAL A 282 -4.97 -21.40 7.85
CA VAL A 282 -4.81 -22.04 6.53
C VAL A 282 -3.39 -21.79 5.98
N PHE A 283 -2.78 -20.65 6.32
CA PHE A 283 -1.42 -20.33 5.95
C PHE A 283 -0.40 -21.31 6.58
N ALA A 284 -0.65 -21.77 7.79
CA ALA A 284 0.25 -22.69 8.49
C ALA A 284 0.37 -24.06 7.79
N SER A 285 -0.69 -24.48 7.10
CA SER A 285 -0.73 -25.75 6.35
C SER A 285 -0.40 -25.59 4.85
N THR A 286 -0.29 -24.36 4.33
CA THR A 286 0.00 -24.12 2.92
C THR A 286 1.48 -24.29 2.61
N ILE A 287 1.77 -24.86 1.43
CA ILE A 287 3.11 -24.88 0.84
C ILE A 287 3.42 -23.63 0.03
N ARG A 288 2.55 -22.62 0.12
CA ARG A 288 2.63 -21.33 -0.59
C ARG A 288 3.19 -20.24 0.32
N LYS A 289 3.79 -19.23 -0.29
CA LYS A 289 4.26 -18.01 0.37
C LYS A 289 4.11 -16.81 -0.55
N PRO A 290 4.13 -15.57 -0.03
CA PRO A 290 4.18 -14.37 -0.85
C PRO A 290 5.33 -14.42 -1.87
N ALA A 291 5.06 -14.11 -3.14
CA ALA A 291 6.00 -14.34 -4.24
C ALA A 291 7.28 -13.48 -4.12
N LEU A 292 7.18 -12.25 -3.65
CA LEU A 292 8.32 -11.35 -3.46
C LEU A 292 9.15 -11.66 -2.20
N GLY A 293 8.72 -12.68 -1.42
CA GLY A 293 9.45 -13.20 -0.29
C GLY A 293 9.39 -12.35 0.99
N PRO A 294 10.07 -12.84 2.07
CA PRO A 294 9.97 -12.21 3.39
C PRO A 294 10.45 -10.76 3.41
N SER A 295 11.51 -10.43 2.65
CA SER A 295 12.06 -9.08 2.60
C SER A 295 11.00 -8.04 2.20
N PHE A 296 10.18 -8.36 1.20
CA PHE A 296 9.08 -7.48 0.77
C PHE A 296 8.00 -7.38 1.86
N THR A 297 7.55 -8.50 2.38
CA THR A 297 6.54 -8.57 3.45
C THR A 297 6.94 -7.74 4.67
N PHE A 298 8.23 -7.72 5.05
CA PHE A 298 8.71 -6.88 6.15
C PHE A 298 8.79 -5.38 5.81
N MET A 299 8.77 -5.02 4.53
CA MET A 299 8.71 -3.62 4.10
C MET A 299 7.29 -3.03 4.15
N THR A 300 6.25 -3.84 4.24
CA THR A 300 4.85 -3.40 4.39
C THR A 300 4.49 -3.15 5.86
N ASP A 301 3.39 -2.49 6.14
CA ASP A 301 2.91 -2.27 7.49
C ASP A 301 2.00 -3.40 7.98
N ALA A 302 1.26 -4.02 7.06
CA ALA A 302 0.54 -5.27 7.30
C ALA A 302 0.54 -6.12 6.03
N THR A 303 0.34 -7.43 6.21
CA THR A 303 0.14 -8.40 5.15
C THR A 303 -1.10 -9.21 5.46
N LEU A 304 -2.06 -9.20 4.54
CA LEU A 304 -3.24 -10.04 4.55
C LEU A 304 -3.01 -11.20 3.59
N TRP A 305 -3.34 -12.41 4.03
CA TRP A 305 -3.32 -13.60 3.21
C TRP A 305 -4.74 -13.97 2.81
N VAL A 306 -4.98 -14.11 1.51
CA VAL A 306 -6.29 -14.46 0.95
C VAL A 306 -6.19 -15.83 0.31
N SER A 307 -7.04 -16.75 0.73
CA SER A 307 -7.14 -18.11 0.21
C SER A 307 -8.59 -18.50 -0.06
N LEU A 308 -8.77 -19.52 -0.89
CA LEU A 308 -10.06 -20.19 -1.01
C LEU A 308 -10.26 -21.09 0.20
N TRP A 309 -11.44 -21.07 0.78
CA TRP A 309 -11.82 -22.03 1.79
C TRP A 309 -12.06 -23.39 1.12
N PRO A 310 -11.48 -24.49 1.59
CA PRO A 310 -11.75 -25.79 1.01
C PRO A 310 -13.24 -26.12 1.19
N ALA A 311 -13.93 -26.33 0.07
CA ALA A 311 -15.33 -26.76 0.10
C ALA A 311 -15.43 -28.08 0.88
N GLN A 312 -16.35 -28.16 1.83
CA GLN A 312 -16.73 -29.43 2.43
C GLN A 312 -17.69 -30.13 1.44
N GLU A 313 -17.59 -31.45 1.31
CA GLU A 313 -18.38 -32.25 0.35
C GLU A 313 -19.91 -32.12 0.52
N GLU A 314 -20.36 -31.50 1.63
CA GLU A 314 -21.78 -31.31 1.96
C GLU A 314 -22.36 -29.94 1.52
N ASP A 315 -21.53 -29.02 1.02
CA ASP A 315 -22.00 -27.71 0.57
C ASP A 315 -22.65 -27.82 -0.82
N GLU A 316 -23.97 -28.06 -0.87
CA GLU A 316 -24.79 -28.01 -2.11
C GLU A 316 -24.86 -26.58 -2.71
N GLU A 317 -24.42 -25.56 -2.00
CA GLU A 317 -24.44 -24.18 -2.49
C GLU A 317 -23.16 -23.84 -3.25
N LYS A 318 -23.33 -23.39 -4.49
CA LYS A 318 -22.29 -22.98 -5.46
C LYS A 318 -21.51 -21.71 -5.07
N PHE A 319 -21.37 -21.39 -3.79
CA PHE A 319 -20.64 -20.18 -3.38
C PHE A 319 -19.19 -20.51 -3.02
N THR A 320 -18.27 -19.83 -3.66
CA THR A 320 -16.85 -19.86 -3.31
C THR A 320 -16.61 -19.04 -2.05
N THR A 321 -16.30 -19.70 -0.95
CA THR A 321 -15.96 -19.03 0.31
C THR A 321 -14.47 -18.64 0.30
N HIS A 322 -14.19 -17.40 0.64
CA HIS A 322 -12.83 -16.88 0.74
C HIS A 322 -12.46 -16.67 2.21
N LEU A 323 -11.21 -17.00 2.54
CA LEU A 323 -10.65 -16.77 3.85
C LEU A 323 -9.61 -15.65 3.78
N VAL A 324 -9.70 -14.68 4.68
CA VAL A 324 -8.72 -13.62 4.83
C VAL A 324 -8.08 -13.72 6.20
N GLU A 325 -6.77 -13.81 6.24
CA GLU A 325 -5.98 -13.91 7.46
C GLU A 325 -5.05 -12.70 7.59
N VAL A 326 -4.93 -12.15 8.78
CA VAL A 326 -3.87 -11.16 9.08
C VAL A 326 -2.58 -11.94 9.32
N PHE A 327 -1.77 -12.09 8.26
CA PHE A 327 -0.51 -12.79 8.33
C PHE A 327 0.52 -12.06 9.20
N ARG A 328 0.56 -10.73 9.06
CA ARG A 328 1.45 -9.85 9.81
C ARG A 328 0.86 -8.45 9.90
N SER A 329 1.02 -7.80 11.06
CA SER A 329 0.66 -6.40 11.25
C SER A 329 1.66 -5.70 12.17
N LYS A 330 1.95 -4.41 11.91
CA LYS A 330 2.74 -3.54 12.80
C LYS A 330 1.86 -2.70 13.72
N PHE A 331 0.56 -2.64 13.48
CA PHE A 331 -0.37 -1.73 14.15
C PHE A 331 -1.52 -2.43 14.87
N SER A 332 -1.75 -3.70 14.62
CA SER A 332 -2.73 -4.50 15.33
C SER A 332 -2.09 -5.71 15.97
N VAL A 333 -2.63 -6.15 17.10
CA VAL A 333 -2.24 -7.41 17.72
C VAL A 333 -2.88 -8.54 16.92
N SER A 334 -2.07 -9.46 16.40
CA SER A 334 -2.56 -10.65 15.68
C SER A 334 -3.46 -11.47 16.59
N LYS A 335 -4.77 -11.28 16.45
CA LYS A 335 -5.78 -12.13 17.08
C LYS A 335 -6.16 -13.22 16.09
N TYR A 336 -6.24 -14.44 16.58
CA TYR A 336 -6.51 -15.62 15.77
C TYR A 336 -7.92 -15.58 15.18
N LEU A 337 -8.04 -16.17 13.99
CA LEU A 337 -9.23 -16.37 13.20
C LEU A 337 -10.49 -16.72 14.00
N VAL A 338 -11.56 -16.05 13.62
CA VAL A 338 -12.93 -16.53 13.85
C VAL A 338 -13.46 -17.02 12.50
N LYS A 339 -14.00 -18.25 12.46
CA LYS A 339 -14.75 -18.74 11.31
C LYS A 339 -15.90 -17.77 11.01
N PRO A 340 -16.14 -17.38 9.76
CA PRO A 340 -17.43 -16.85 9.39
C PRO A 340 -18.42 -18.02 9.41
N GLY A 341 -19.45 -17.91 10.22
CA GLY A 341 -20.57 -18.83 10.21
C GLY A 341 -20.66 -19.68 11.48
N GLY A 342 -21.63 -19.36 12.29
CA GLY A 342 -22.14 -20.20 13.36
C GLY A 342 -22.32 -19.42 14.66
N ASP A 343 -23.36 -18.62 14.72
CA ASP A 343 -24.54 -18.67 15.57
C ASP A 343 -25.59 -17.74 14.99
#